data_54d49bfd2b8adc8464a3c1c36828daf1
#
_entry.id   54d49bfd2b8adc8464a3c1c36828daf1
#
_cell.length_a   1.000
_cell.length_b   1.000
_cell.length_c   1.000
_cell.angle_alpha   90.00
_cell.angle_beta   90.00
_cell.angle_gamma   90.00
#
_symmetry.space_group_name_H-M   'P 1'
#
loop_
_entity.id
_entity.type
_entity.pdbx_description
1 polymer ?
#
loop_
_entity_poly.entity_id
_entity_poly.type
_entity_poly.pdbx_seq_one_letter_code
_entity_poly.pdbx_strand_id
1 'polypeptide(L)'
;MRTFEELTKQMEEDRRRALEERQARIDLHDLLSTEAGYRWLSRLLERLGAGRMTASEEAQVMKNIAEQILDAMADAHPDAYLRFCGDLRRVNINSRGDEDEREPHE
;
A
#
# COMPACT_ATOMS: atom_id res chain seq x y z
N MET A 1 9.21 -8.15 -38.24
CA MET A 1 9.04 -9.55 -37.80
C MET A 1 10.07 -9.90 -36.77
N ARG A 2 9.67 -10.40 -35.60
CA ARG A 2 10.62 -10.81 -34.56
C ARG A 2 11.23 -12.15 -34.93
N THR A 3 12.54 -12.31 -34.75
CA THR A 3 13.24 -13.58 -34.95
C THR A 3 12.89 -14.56 -33.82
N PHE A 4 13.15 -15.83 -34.05
CA PHE A 4 12.97 -16.87 -33.03
C PHE A 4 13.80 -16.58 -31.76
N GLU A 5 15.02 -16.07 -31.93
CA GLU A 5 15.89 -15.70 -30.81
C GLU A 5 15.31 -14.55 -29.99
N GLU A 6 14.74 -13.54 -30.64
CA GLU A 6 14.10 -12.41 -29.97
C GLU A 6 12.88 -12.86 -29.17
N LEU A 7 12.06 -13.75 -29.77
CA LEU A 7 10.89 -14.32 -29.08
C LEU A 7 11.31 -15.14 -27.86
N THR A 8 12.38 -15.92 -27.99
CA THR A 8 12.91 -16.72 -26.87
C THR A 8 13.40 -15.85 -25.74
N LYS A 9 14.14 -14.77 -26.04
CA LYS A 9 14.57 -13.79 -25.05
C LYS A 9 13.40 -13.11 -24.36
N GLN A 10 12.39 -12.74 -25.13
CA GLN A 10 11.19 -12.11 -24.59
C GLN A 10 10.47 -13.05 -23.61
N MET A 11 10.34 -14.31 -23.97
CA MET A 11 9.72 -15.33 -23.11
C MET A 11 10.51 -15.54 -21.82
N GLU A 12 11.84 -15.55 -21.89
CA GLU A 12 12.72 -15.70 -20.73
C GLU A 12 12.61 -14.48 -19.80
N GLU A 13 12.58 -13.28 -20.37
CA GLU A 13 12.41 -12.05 -19.60
C GLU A 13 11.05 -11.99 -18.92
N ASP A 14 9.99 -12.38 -19.64
CA ASP A 14 8.63 -12.43 -19.08
C ASP A 14 8.55 -13.45 -17.94
N ARG A 15 9.18 -14.62 -18.11
CA ARG A 15 9.22 -15.63 -17.07
C ARG A 15 9.96 -15.13 -15.82
N ARG A 16 11.12 -14.49 -16.01
CA ARG A 16 11.89 -13.93 -14.90
C ARG A 16 11.10 -12.88 -14.15
N ARG A 17 10.45 -11.98 -14.89
CA ARG A 17 9.61 -10.92 -14.31
C ARG A 17 8.46 -11.51 -13.50
N ALA A 18 7.80 -12.54 -14.03
CA ALA A 18 6.72 -13.21 -13.33
C ALA A 18 7.19 -13.87 -12.03
N LEU A 19 8.40 -14.47 -12.03
CA LEU A 19 8.99 -15.05 -10.83
C LEU A 19 9.36 -13.98 -9.80
N GLU A 20 9.91 -12.85 -10.24
CA GLU A 20 10.25 -11.73 -9.38
C GLU A 20 9.00 -11.12 -8.73
N GLU A 21 7.94 -10.95 -9.50
CA GLU A 21 6.66 -10.44 -9.00
C GLU A 21 6.04 -11.40 -7.96
N ARG A 22 6.12 -12.69 -8.24
CA ARG A 22 5.65 -13.72 -7.30
C ARG A 22 6.44 -13.69 -6.01
N GLN A 23 7.77 -13.57 -6.10
CA GLN A 23 8.63 -13.49 -4.92
C GLN A 23 8.36 -12.23 -4.12
N ALA A 24 8.18 -11.10 -4.78
CA ALA A 24 7.84 -9.84 -4.12
C ALA A 24 6.52 -9.94 -3.36
N ARG A 25 5.53 -10.63 -3.93
CA ARG A 25 4.24 -10.87 -3.27
C ARG A 25 4.41 -11.73 -2.02
N ILE A 26 5.20 -12.79 -2.10
CA ILE A 26 5.50 -13.66 -0.96
C ILE A 26 6.21 -12.88 0.15
N ASP A 27 7.20 -12.08 -0.22
CA ASP A 27 7.95 -11.26 0.73
C ASP A 27 7.04 -10.24 1.43
N LEU A 28 6.15 -9.60 0.68
CA LEU A 28 5.19 -8.66 1.25
C LEU A 28 4.21 -9.37 2.19
N HIS A 29 3.71 -10.54 1.80
CA HIS A 29 2.86 -11.36 2.66
C HIS A 29 3.56 -11.69 3.97
N ASP A 30 4.81 -12.13 3.90
CA ASP A 30 5.59 -12.49 5.09
C ASP A 30 5.84 -11.28 5.99
N LEU A 31 6.16 -10.14 5.40
CA LEU A 31 6.32 -8.87 6.14
C LEU A 31 5.04 -8.51 6.89
N LEU A 32 3.90 -8.59 6.23
CA LEU A 32 2.59 -8.23 6.80
C LEU A 32 2.09 -9.26 7.82
N SER A 33 2.65 -10.47 7.81
CA SER A 33 2.29 -11.51 8.78
C SER A 33 2.93 -11.28 10.15
N THR A 34 3.86 -10.35 10.28
CA THR A 34 4.45 -9.95 11.56
C THR A 34 3.84 -8.62 12.01
N GLU A 35 3.67 -8.44 13.33
CA GLU A 35 3.17 -7.17 13.88
C GLU A 35 4.13 -6.01 13.58
N ALA A 36 5.42 -6.25 13.71
CA ALA A 36 6.43 -5.23 13.44
C ALA A 36 6.40 -4.78 11.97
N GLY A 37 6.31 -5.73 11.04
CA GLY A 37 6.23 -5.44 9.61
C GLY A 37 4.96 -4.67 9.26
N TYR A 38 3.82 -5.10 9.79
CA TYR A 38 2.54 -4.41 9.61
C TYR A 38 2.62 -2.96 10.11
N ARG A 39 3.13 -2.74 11.32
CA ARG A 39 3.27 -1.39 11.89
C ARG A 39 4.20 -0.51 11.08
N TRP A 40 5.32 -1.07 10.63
CA TRP A 40 6.28 -0.32 9.81
C TRP A 40 5.65 0.15 8.49
N LEU A 41 4.98 -0.76 7.79
CA LEU A 41 4.32 -0.43 6.52
C LEU A 41 3.17 0.54 6.73
N SER A 42 2.38 0.38 7.79
CA SER A 42 1.28 1.29 8.13
C SER A 42 1.77 2.71 8.35
N ARG A 43 2.89 2.88 9.06
CA ARG A 43 3.51 4.20 9.27
C ARG A 43 3.99 4.81 7.96
N LEU A 44 4.59 3.99 7.09
CA LEU A 44 5.03 4.46 5.78
C LEU A 44 3.85 4.95 4.95
N LEU A 45 2.77 4.19 4.90
CA LEU A 45 1.57 4.55 4.16
C LEU A 45 0.93 5.85 4.70
N GLU A 46 0.89 6.03 6.00
CA GLU A 46 0.41 7.27 6.61
C GLU A 46 1.28 8.47 6.21
N ARG A 47 2.60 8.31 6.20
CA ARG A 47 3.52 9.36 5.76
C ARG A 47 3.34 9.71 4.29
N LEU A 48 3.00 8.74 3.46
CA LEU A 48 2.72 8.95 2.04
C LEU A 48 1.35 9.59 1.79
N GLY A 49 0.55 9.75 2.83
CA GLY A 49 -0.74 10.41 2.74
C GLY A 49 -1.92 9.51 2.43
N ALA A 50 -1.80 8.21 2.71
CA ALA A 50 -2.91 7.30 2.54
C ALA A 50 -4.13 7.78 3.32
N GLY A 51 -5.27 7.84 2.66
CA GLY A 51 -6.53 8.27 3.26
C GLY A 51 -6.68 9.78 3.49
N ARG A 52 -5.72 10.59 3.06
CA ARG A 52 -5.77 12.05 3.20
C ARG A 52 -6.12 12.73 1.88
N MET A 53 -6.72 13.90 1.96
CA MET A 53 -6.91 14.76 0.79
C MET A 53 -5.59 15.45 0.46
N THR A 54 -5.32 15.61 -0.82
CA THR A 54 -4.08 16.21 -1.29
C THR A 54 -4.31 17.64 -1.76
N ALA A 55 -3.41 18.56 -1.35
CA ALA A 55 -3.49 19.96 -1.72
C ALA A 55 -2.38 20.38 -2.71
N SER A 56 -1.44 19.50 -3.04
CA SER A 56 -0.33 19.80 -3.95
C SER A 56 -0.05 18.63 -4.89
N GLU A 57 0.68 18.90 -5.97
CA GLU A 57 1.09 17.87 -6.92
C GLU A 57 2.03 16.85 -6.26
N GLU A 58 2.95 17.31 -5.42
CA GLU A 58 3.87 16.44 -4.69
C GLU A 58 3.11 15.48 -3.76
N ALA A 59 2.14 16.00 -3.02
CA ALA A 59 1.30 15.19 -2.16
C ALA A 59 0.48 14.18 -2.96
N GLN A 60 0.02 14.54 -4.17
CA GLN A 60 -0.70 13.63 -5.04
C GLN A 60 0.19 12.49 -5.54
N VAL A 61 1.44 12.78 -5.89
CA VAL A 61 2.41 11.74 -6.29
C VAL A 61 2.66 10.77 -5.16
N MET A 62 2.87 11.27 -3.94
CA MET A 62 3.06 10.42 -2.76
C MET A 62 1.84 9.55 -2.47
N LYS A 63 0.65 10.12 -2.61
CA LYS A 63 -0.60 9.39 -2.44
C LYS A 63 -0.76 8.29 -3.49
N ASN A 64 -0.37 8.56 -4.74
CA ASN A 64 -0.41 7.56 -5.80
C ASN A 64 0.52 6.38 -5.50
N ILE A 65 1.70 6.65 -4.92
CA ILE A 65 2.61 5.60 -4.47
C ILE A 65 1.96 4.78 -3.35
N ALA A 66 1.32 5.44 -2.39
CA ALA A 66 0.62 4.77 -1.31
C ALA A 66 -0.50 3.86 -1.85
N GLU A 67 -1.26 4.32 -2.84
CA GLU A 67 -2.31 3.53 -3.47
C GLU A 67 -1.77 2.29 -4.16
N GLN A 68 -0.62 2.40 -4.83
CA GLN A 68 0.04 1.25 -5.45
C GLN A 68 0.48 0.21 -4.41
N ILE A 69 1.00 0.68 -3.27
CA ILE A 69 1.38 -0.20 -2.16
C ILE A 69 0.14 -0.87 -1.58
N LEU A 70 -0.96 -0.14 -1.42
CA LEU A 70 -2.22 -0.69 -0.92
C LEU A 70 -2.79 -1.76 -1.85
N ASP A 71 -2.70 -1.56 -3.16
CA ASP A 71 -3.12 -2.56 -4.13
C ASP A 71 -2.28 -3.84 -4.01
N ALA A 72 -0.97 -3.70 -3.88
CA ALA A 72 -0.06 -4.83 -3.67
C ALA A 72 -0.36 -5.55 -2.35
N MET A 73 -0.66 -4.80 -1.30
CA MET A 73 -1.02 -5.32 0.01
C MET A 73 -2.33 -6.12 -0.04
N ALA A 74 -3.34 -5.59 -0.74
CA ALA A 74 -4.62 -6.28 -0.92
C ALA A 74 -4.45 -7.61 -1.65
N ASP A 75 -3.55 -7.65 -2.64
CA ASP A 75 -3.26 -8.85 -3.39
C ASP A 75 -2.46 -9.88 -2.58
N ALA A 76 -1.43 -9.43 -1.84
CA ALA A 76 -0.53 -10.31 -1.10
C ALA A 76 -1.10 -10.79 0.23
N HIS A 77 -1.82 -9.93 0.94
CA HIS A 77 -2.33 -10.24 2.28
C HIS A 77 -3.64 -9.49 2.53
N PRO A 78 -4.77 -10.00 2.02
CA PRO A 78 -6.06 -9.31 2.13
C PRO A 78 -6.48 -8.96 3.56
N ASP A 79 -6.20 -9.81 4.52
CA ASP A 79 -6.55 -9.58 5.92
C ASP A 79 -5.81 -8.36 6.49
N ALA A 80 -4.52 -8.22 6.20
CA ALA A 80 -3.74 -7.07 6.61
C ALA A 80 -4.23 -5.78 5.94
N TYR A 81 -4.62 -5.86 4.67
CA TYR A 81 -5.21 -4.74 3.95
C TYR A 81 -6.51 -4.27 4.62
N LEU A 82 -7.40 -5.18 4.96
CA LEU A 82 -8.65 -4.87 5.63
C LEU A 82 -8.41 -4.28 7.03
N ARG A 83 -7.43 -4.82 7.74
CA ARG A 83 -7.02 -4.30 9.05
C ARG A 83 -6.52 -2.85 8.92
N PHE A 84 -5.70 -2.56 7.93
CA PHE A 84 -5.18 -1.21 7.69
C PHE A 84 -6.30 -0.22 7.38
N CYS A 85 -7.24 -0.61 6.51
CA CYS A 85 -8.41 0.22 6.20
C CYS A 85 -9.26 0.52 7.44
N GLY A 86 -9.43 -0.47 8.31
CA GLY A 86 -10.12 -0.30 9.58
C GLY A 86 -9.39 0.63 10.54
N ASP A 87 -8.07 0.50 10.63
CA ASP A 87 -7.23 1.35 11.47
C ASP A 87 -7.26 2.81 10.98
N LEU A 88 -7.20 3.05 9.68
CA LEU A 88 -7.35 4.39 9.11
C LEU A 88 -8.69 5.01 9.47
N ARG A 89 -9.75 4.24 9.37
CA ARG A 89 -11.10 4.71 9.70
C ARG A 89 -11.20 5.09 11.17
N ARG A 90 -10.61 4.31 12.07
CA ARG A 90 -10.59 4.60 13.51
C ARG A 90 -9.86 5.90 13.82
N VAL A 91 -8.70 6.12 13.20
CA VAL A 91 -7.93 7.36 13.38
C VAL A 91 -8.75 8.56 12.95
N ASN A 92 -9.42 8.48 11.80
CA ASN A 92 -10.25 9.56 11.29
C ASN A 92 -11.46 9.84 12.20
N ILE A 93 -12.11 8.81 12.72
CA ILE A 93 -13.23 8.95 13.65
C ILE A 93 -12.77 9.56 14.97
N ASN A 94 -11.66 9.11 15.53
CA ASN A 94 -11.09 9.64 16.76
C ASN A 94 -10.69 11.11 16.62
N SER A 95 -10.12 11.51 15.50
CA SER A 95 -9.77 12.90 15.22
C SER A 95 -11.00 13.78 15.16
N ARG A 96 -12.08 13.30 14.54
CA ARG A 96 -13.36 14.01 14.50
C ARG A 96 -14.00 14.09 15.88
N GLY A 97 -13.94 13.01 16.64
CA GLY A 97 -14.43 12.97 18.01
C GLY A 97 -13.76 13.99 18.90
N ASP A 98 -12.44 14.11 18.80
CA ASP A 98 -11.66 15.08 19.56
C ASP A 98 -12.03 16.52 19.19
N GLU A 99 -12.25 16.81 17.92
CA GLU A 99 -12.68 18.12 17.46
C GLU A 99 -14.08 18.47 17.98
N ASP A 100 -15.00 17.52 17.91
CA ASP A 100 -16.38 17.70 18.39
C ASP A 100 -16.43 17.89 19.91
N GLU A 101 -15.57 17.23 20.65
CA GLU A 101 -15.47 17.38 22.10
C GLU A 101 -14.94 18.75 22.52
N ARG A 102 -14.11 19.38 21.70
CA ARG A 102 -13.56 20.71 22.01
C ARG A 102 -14.57 21.83 21.86
N GLU A 103 -15.46 21.74 20.87
CA GLU A 103 -16.43 22.78 20.59
C GLU A 103 -17.44 23.01 21.70
N PRO A 104 -18.01 21.96 22.33
CA PRO A 104 -19.04 22.17 23.35
C PRO A 104 -18.56 22.75 24.67
N HIS A 105 -17.29 22.90 24.88
CA HIS A 105 -16.71 23.35 26.15
C HIS A 105 -16.50 24.87 26.23
N GLU A 106 -16.96 25.57 25.28
CA GLU A 106 -16.92 27.04 25.32
C GLU A 106 -17.91 27.63 26.31
#